data_59ecd87bdb1d173bf347f521e0ee6761
#
_entry.id   59ecd87bdb1d173bf347f521e0ee6761
#
_cell.length_a   1.000
_cell.length_b   1.000
_cell.length_c   1.000
_cell.angle_alpha   90.00
_cell.angle_beta   90.00
_cell.angle_gamma   90.00
#
_symmetry.space_group_name_H-M   'P 1'
#
loop_
_entity.id
_entity.type
_entity.pdbx_description
1 polymer ?
#
loop_
_entity_poly.entity_id
_entity_poly.type
_entity_poly.pdbx_seq_one_letter_code
_entity_poly.pdbx_strand_id
1 'polypeptide(L)'
;MSGRRVLALYGALLLGFAAVVCRLYWLCSNTGYAARASAQSEAVLRLPAARGNFYDCDGLPLTGLSEQWLALCFPGEGSYARLYPYADADGQAVLYRERNASRPFLLEVAQDVRVLGVRCYAVPRRYAAAPLAEHLIGYLDGEGRGAAG
;
A
#
# COMPACT_ATOMS: atom_id res chain seq x y z
N MET A 1 -31.46 -16.05 -51.12
CA MET A 1 -30.37 -16.76 -50.43
C MET A 1 -30.86 -18.16 -50.10
N SER A 2 -30.13 -19.24 -50.47
CA SER A 2 -30.60 -20.60 -50.20
C SER A 2 -30.57 -20.90 -48.68
N GLY A 3 -31.63 -21.45 -48.14
CA GLY A 3 -31.75 -21.80 -46.71
C GLY A 3 -30.56 -22.56 -46.15
N ARG A 4 -29.85 -23.34 -46.96
CA ARG A 4 -28.62 -24.03 -46.60
C ARG A 4 -27.47 -23.09 -46.20
N ARG A 5 -27.33 -21.92 -46.86
CA ARG A 5 -26.28 -20.94 -46.52
C ARG A 5 -26.58 -20.25 -45.21
N VAL A 6 -27.83 -19.97 -44.93
CA VAL A 6 -28.25 -19.36 -43.65
C VAL A 6 -28.01 -20.35 -42.50
N LEU A 7 -28.37 -21.61 -42.70
CA LEU A 7 -28.14 -22.68 -41.71
C LEU A 7 -26.64 -22.90 -41.42
N ALA A 8 -25.80 -22.86 -42.46
CA ALA A 8 -24.36 -22.97 -42.31
C ALA A 8 -23.75 -21.78 -41.54
N LEU A 9 -24.22 -20.56 -41.80
CA LEU A 9 -23.79 -19.37 -41.05
C LEU A 9 -24.20 -19.43 -39.60
N TYR A 10 -25.43 -19.91 -39.33
CA TYR A 10 -25.93 -20.08 -37.96
C TYR A 10 -25.10 -21.13 -37.19
N GLY A 11 -24.79 -22.25 -37.84
CA GLY A 11 -23.96 -23.33 -37.30
C GLY A 11 -22.52 -22.83 -36.97
N ALA A 12 -21.93 -22.05 -37.86
CA ALA A 12 -20.61 -21.46 -37.64
C ALA A 12 -20.61 -20.46 -36.47
N LEU A 13 -21.67 -19.65 -36.34
CA LEU A 13 -21.82 -18.70 -35.24
C LEU A 13 -21.96 -19.42 -33.90
N LEU A 14 -22.78 -20.48 -33.83
CA LEU A 14 -22.95 -21.29 -32.62
C LEU A 14 -21.65 -21.99 -32.20
N LEU A 15 -20.89 -22.54 -33.17
CA LEU A 15 -19.59 -23.14 -32.91
C LEU A 15 -18.58 -22.10 -32.37
N GLY A 16 -18.56 -20.91 -32.95
CA GLY A 16 -17.73 -19.82 -32.47
C GLY A 16 -18.08 -19.41 -31.05
N PHE A 17 -19.38 -19.28 -30.75
CA PHE A 17 -19.85 -18.96 -29.41
C PHE A 17 -19.50 -20.07 -28.41
N ALA A 18 -19.70 -21.32 -28.75
CA ALA A 18 -19.32 -22.44 -27.90
C ALA A 18 -17.82 -22.47 -27.61
N ALA A 19 -16.97 -22.18 -28.59
CA ALA A 19 -15.53 -22.12 -28.41
C ALA A 19 -15.13 -21.00 -27.42
N VAL A 20 -15.78 -19.83 -27.50
CA VAL A 20 -15.55 -18.70 -26.56
C VAL A 20 -15.98 -19.10 -25.14
N VAL A 21 -17.14 -19.71 -24.97
CA VAL A 21 -17.64 -20.17 -23.67
C VAL A 21 -16.69 -21.21 -23.07
N CYS A 22 -16.27 -22.21 -23.83
CA CYS A 22 -15.31 -23.21 -23.40
C CYS A 22 -13.97 -22.55 -22.99
N ARG A 23 -13.50 -21.56 -23.73
CA ARG A 23 -12.28 -20.83 -23.42
C ARG A 23 -12.40 -20.04 -22.12
N LEU A 24 -13.51 -19.34 -21.92
CA LEU A 24 -13.79 -18.61 -20.68
C LEU A 24 -13.87 -19.57 -19.48
N TYR A 25 -14.59 -20.66 -19.63
CA TYR A 25 -14.68 -21.69 -18.59
C TYR A 25 -13.30 -22.23 -18.21
N TRP A 26 -12.46 -22.55 -19.19
CA TRP A 26 -11.08 -23.01 -18.94
C TRP A 26 -10.24 -21.95 -18.22
N LEU A 27 -10.36 -20.67 -18.62
CA LEU A 27 -9.65 -19.57 -17.94
C LEU A 27 -10.11 -19.43 -16.48
N CYS A 28 -11.41 -19.46 -16.23
CA CYS A 28 -11.98 -19.34 -14.88
C CYS A 28 -11.66 -20.54 -13.98
N SER A 29 -11.55 -21.72 -14.55
CA SER A 29 -11.23 -22.96 -13.82
C SER A 29 -9.74 -23.10 -13.52
N ASN A 30 -8.89 -22.29 -14.17
CA ASN A 30 -7.45 -22.37 -13.97
C ASN A 30 -7.02 -21.54 -12.74
N THR A 31 -6.78 -22.25 -11.64
CA THR A 31 -6.36 -21.64 -10.36
C THR A 31 -5.06 -20.83 -10.45
N GLY A 32 -4.20 -21.13 -11.43
CA GLY A 32 -2.97 -20.38 -11.64
C GLY A 32 -3.20 -18.91 -12.06
N TYR A 33 -4.26 -18.63 -12.81
CA TYR A 33 -4.61 -17.24 -13.17
C TYR A 33 -5.25 -16.52 -11.99
N ALA A 34 -6.08 -17.18 -11.19
CA ALA A 34 -6.66 -16.62 -9.98
C ALA A 34 -5.59 -16.27 -8.97
N ALA A 35 -4.59 -17.14 -8.75
CA ALA A 35 -3.45 -16.88 -7.86
C ALA A 35 -2.59 -15.71 -8.35
N ARG A 36 -2.36 -15.59 -9.65
CA ARG A 36 -1.64 -14.45 -10.21
C ARG A 36 -2.42 -13.15 -10.09
N ALA A 37 -3.72 -13.17 -10.31
CA ALA A 37 -4.58 -12.00 -10.16
C ALA A 37 -4.63 -11.54 -8.71
N SER A 38 -4.75 -12.44 -7.73
CA SER A 38 -4.70 -12.08 -6.31
C SER A 38 -3.33 -11.52 -5.91
N ALA A 39 -2.24 -12.13 -6.36
CA ALA A 39 -0.89 -11.62 -6.10
C ALA A 39 -0.64 -10.23 -6.72
N GLN A 40 -1.32 -9.90 -7.81
CA GLN A 40 -1.25 -8.57 -8.42
C GLN A 40 -2.15 -7.54 -7.74
N SER A 41 -3.27 -7.98 -7.17
CA SER A 41 -4.23 -7.11 -6.47
C SER A 41 -3.90 -6.91 -5.00
N GLU A 42 -3.06 -7.76 -4.41
CA GLU A 42 -2.65 -7.68 -3.02
C GLU A 42 -1.30 -6.97 -2.90
N ALA A 43 -1.29 -5.85 -2.18
CA ALA A 43 -0.08 -5.13 -1.80
C ALA A 43 0.08 -5.25 -0.28
N VAL A 44 1.09 -6.00 0.18
CA VAL A 44 1.42 -6.07 1.60
C VAL A 44 2.34 -4.90 1.94
N LEU A 45 1.80 -3.93 2.65
CA LEU A 45 2.54 -2.80 3.20
C LEU A 45 2.77 -3.04 4.68
N ARG A 46 4.02 -3.00 5.10
CA ARG A 46 4.39 -3.15 6.51
C ARG A 46 4.37 -1.79 7.17
N LEU A 47 3.50 -1.62 8.16
CA LEU A 47 3.54 -0.46 9.05
C LEU A 47 4.60 -0.71 10.12
N PRO A 48 5.32 0.33 10.57
CA PRO A 48 6.20 0.22 11.72
C PRO A 48 5.42 -0.28 12.93
N ALA A 49 5.88 -1.36 13.54
CA ALA A 49 5.24 -1.89 14.73
C ALA A 49 5.53 -0.98 15.93
N ALA A 50 4.51 -0.78 16.77
CA ALA A 50 4.69 -0.16 18.07
C ALA A 50 5.71 -0.98 18.88
N ARG A 51 6.77 -0.33 19.36
CA ARG A 51 7.72 -0.94 20.29
C ARG A 51 7.39 -0.46 21.70
N GLY A 52 7.74 -1.28 22.70
CA GLY A 52 7.63 -0.89 24.09
C GLY A 52 8.46 0.36 24.39
N ASN A 53 8.00 1.16 25.31
CA ASN A 53 8.72 2.31 25.83
C ASN A 53 9.47 1.91 27.12
N PHE A 54 10.57 2.61 27.39
CA PHE A 54 11.25 2.55 28.68
C PHE A 54 10.75 3.67 29.54
N TYR A 55 10.53 3.38 30.80
CA TYR A 55 10.07 4.34 31.79
C TYR A 55 11.08 4.45 32.92
N ASP A 56 11.19 5.61 33.53
CA ASP A 56 11.94 5.81 34.76
C ASP A 56 11.18 5.29 35.99
N CYS A 57 11.75 5.46 37.19
CA CYS A 57 11.12 5.07 38.45
C CYS A 57 9.84 5.83 38.78
N ASP A 58 9.65 7.00 38.18
CA ASP A 58 8.47 7.86 38.36
C ASP A 58 7.42 7.63 37.26
N GLY A 59 7.68 6.70 36.33
CA GLY A 59 6.79 6.37 35.23
C GLY A 59 6.84 7.33 34.03
N LEU A 60 7.88 8.17 33.95
CA LEU A 60 8.10 9.05 32.81
C LEU A 60 8.77 8.27 31.65
N PRO A 61 8.28 8.38 30.42
CA PRO A 61 8.84 7.68 29.29
C PRO A 61 10.22 8.24 28.89
N LEU A 62 11.26 7.43 28.97
CA LEU A 62 12.63 7.80 28.58
C LEU A 62 12.80 7.93 27.07
N THR A 63 12.04 7.18 26.29
CA THR A 63 12.07 7.23 24.82
C THR A 63 11.22 8.34 24.25
N GLY A 64 10.35 8.93 25.04
CA GLY A 64 9.32 9.87 24.62
C GLY A 64 8.14 9.17 23.94
N LEU A 65 6.99 9.84 24.02
CA LEU A 65 5.76 9.41 23.35
C LEU A 65 5.48 10.42 22.25
N SER A 66 5.76 10.04 21.01
CA SER A 66 5.36 10.82 19.85
C SER A 66 4.64 9.92 18.85
N GLU A 67 3.69 10.49 18.17
CA GLU A 67 2.97 9.83 17.10
C GLU A 67 3.36 10.48 15.77
N GLN A 68 3.45 9.66 14.75
CA GLN A 68 3.59 10.12 13.38
C GLN A 68 2.41 9.62 12.56
N TRP A 69 2.00 10.38 11.60
CA TRP A 69 0.95 9.98 10.68
C TRP A 69 1.54 9.38 9.43
N LEU A 70 1.10 8.16 9.11
CA LEU A 70 1.43 7.49 7.86
C LEU A 70 0.20 7.47 6.96
N ALA A 71 0.30 8.11 5.82
CA ALA A 71 -0.69 8.09 4.78
C ALA A 71 -0.46 6.91 3.83
N LEU A 72 -1.41 6.00 3.77
CA LEU A 72 -1.49 4.98 2.73
C LEU A 72 -2.13 5.61 1.49
N CYS A 73 -1.33 5.80 0.47
CA CYS A 73 -1.71 6.45 -0.77
C CYS A 73 -2.08 5.40 -1.81
N PHE A 74 -3.32 5.45 -2.29
CA PHE A 74 -3.74 4.66 -3.44
C PHE A 74 -3.51 5.47 -4.71
N PRO A 75 -2.77 4.93 -5.70
CA PRO A 75 -2.51 5.62 -6.96
C PRO A 75 -3.82 5.98 -7.67
N GLY A 76 -3.92 7.20 -8.13
CA GLY A 76 -5.10 7.68 -8.83
C GLY A 76 -4.96 9.13 -9.25
N GLU A 77 -5.83 9.58 -10.15
CA GLU A 77 -5.82 10.96 -10.63
C GLU A 77 -6.01 11.94 -9.47
N GLY A 78 -5.06 12.82 -9.31
CA GLY A 78 -5.09 13.91 -8.33
C GLY A 78 -4.67 13.56 -6.90
N SER A 79 -4.33 12.31 -6.57
CA SER A 79 -3.83 11.95 -5.24
C SER A 79 -2.53 12.70 -4.91
N TYR A 80 -1.63 12.83 -5.87
CA TYR A 80 -0.40 13.60 -5.75
C TYR A 80 -0.64 15.05 -5.36
N ALA A 81 -1.46 15.77 -6.13
CA ALA A 81 -1.73 17.18 -5.90
C ALA A 81 -2.44 17.45 -4.56
N ARG A 82 -3.26 16.50 -4.12
CA ARG A 82 -4.01 16.60 -2.86
C ARG A 82 -3.13 16.36 -1.64
N LEU A 83 -2.11 15.51 -1.75
CA LEU A 83 -1.21 15.19 -0.64
C LEU A 83 -0.02 16.14 -0.53
N TYR A 84 0.38 16.75 -1.62
CA TYR A 84 1.53 17.65 -1.69
C TYR A 84 1.58 18.71 -0.58
N PRO A 85 0.47 19.38 -0.20
CA PRO A 85 0.50 20.40 0.87
C PRO A 85 0.72 19.83 2.28
N TYR A 86 0.52 18.53 2.49
CA TYR A 86 0.60 17.87 3.80
C TYR A 86 1.91 17.09 3.99
N ALA A 87 2.71 16.99 2.92
CA ALA A 87 3.98 16.31 2.92
C ALA A 87 5.11 17.32 3.21
N ASP A 88 6.07 16.90 4.02
CA ASP A 88 7.33 17.63 4.19
C ASP A 88 8.24 17.50 2.96
N ALA A 89 9.44 18.04 2.99
CA ALA A 89 10.36 18.03 1.85
C ALA A 89 10.70 16.60 1.39
N ASP A 90 10.91 15.69 2.34
CA ASP A 90 11.23 14.29 2.04
C ASP A 90 10.00 13.56 1.49
N GLY A 91 8.83 13.81 2.06
CA GLY A 91 7.55 13.29 1.57
C GLY A 91 7.21 13.80 0.18
N GLN A 92 7.50 15.04 -0.14
CA GLN A 92 7.33 15.59 -1.50
C GLN A 92 8.25 14.90 -2.51
N ALA A 93 9.48 14.57 -2.12
CA ALA A 93 10.39 13.80 -2.96
C ALA A 93 9.86 12.37 -3.21
N VAL A 94 9.30 11.72 -2.18
CA VAL A 94 8.63 10.43 -2.32
C VAL A 94 7.43 10.52 -3.25
N LEU A 95 6.56 11.52 -3.07
CA LEU A 95 5.40 11.76 -3.95
C LEU A 95 5.82 11.95 -5.40
N TYR A 96 6.88 12.71 -5.64
CA TYR A 96 7.40 12.91 -7.00
C TYR A 96 7.93 11.62 -7.61
N ARG A 97 8.64 10.80 -6.84
CA ARG A 97 9.17 9.51 -7.27
C ARG A 97 8.03 8.54 -7.61
N GLU A 98 7.02 8.49 -6.74
CA GLU A 98 5.90 7.55 -6.84
C GLU A 98 4.72 8.10 -7.68
N ARG A 99 4.88 9.23 -8.37
CA ARG A 99 3.79 9.87 -9.17
C ARG A 99 3.15 8.96 -10.22
N ASN A 100 3.92 8.00 -10.75
CA ASN A 100 3.47 7.03 -11.75
C ASN A 100 3.32 5.61 -11.13
N ALA A 101 3.28 5.50 -9.81
CA ALA A 101 3.13 4.21 -9.16
C ALA A 101 1.80 3.56 -9.54
N SER A 102 1.82 2.28 -9.79
CA SER A 102 0.62 1.45 -9.98
C SER A 102 0.21 0.70 -8.71
N ARG A 103 1.02 0.80 -7.65
CA ARG A 103 0.80 0.12 -6.36
C ARG A 103 0.67 1.15 -5.25
N PRO A 104 -0.13 0.85 -4.20
CA PRO A 104 -0.18 1.69 -3.02
C PRO A 104 1.19 1.85 -2.37
N PHE A 105 1.46 3.03 -1.84
CA PHE A 105 2.69 3.34 -1.12
C PHE A 105 2.38 4.10 0.19
N LEU A 106 3.34 4.14 1.08
CA LEU A 106 3.26 4.85 2.36
C LEU A 106 4.02 6.17 2.27
N LEU A 107 3.45 7.19 2.90
CA LEU A 107 4.01 8.53 3.00
C LEU A 107 3.86 9.04 4.43
N GLU A 108 4.90 9.65 4.99
CA GLU A 108 4.80 10.39 6.24
C GLU A 108 4.12 11.74 5.98
N VAL A 109 3.17 12.08 6.84
CA VAL A 109 2.41 13.33 6.77
C VAL A 109 2.33 13.98 8.15
N ALA A 110 2.21 15.30 8.18
CA ALA A 110 2.21 16.05 9.42
C ALA A 110 0.95 15.85 10.27
N GLN A 111 -0.15 15.44 9.65
CA GLN A 111 -1.46 15.31 10.33
C GLN A 111 -2.36 14.29 9.64
N ASP A 112 -3.49 13.95 10.27
CA ASP A 112 -4.53 13.12 9.65
C ASP A 112 -5.14 13.82 8.42
N VAL A 113 -4.91 13.24 7.26
CA VAL A 113 -5.39 13.77 5.97
C VAL A 113 -6.56 12.94 5.48
N ARG A 114 -7.72 13.58 5.31
CA ARG A 114 -8.94 12.93 4.83
C ARG A 114 -9.26 13.34 3.40
N VAL A 115 -8.55 12.74 2.48
CA VAL A 115 -8.77 12.95 1.03
C VAL A 115 -9.05 11.63 0.33
N LEU A 116 -9.75 11.70 -0.80
CA LEU A 116 -10.07 10.53 -1.59
C LEU A 116 -8.79 9.83 -2.06
N GLY A 117 -8.72 8.50 -1.88
CA GLY A 117 -7.55 7.70 -2.24
C GLY A 117 -6.42 7.72 -1.21
N VAL A 118 -6.66 8.24 0.00
CA VAL A 118 -5.70 8.25 1.09
C VAL A 118 -6.34 7.74 2.37
N ARG A 119 -5.61 6.93 3.13
CA ARG A 119 -5.96 6.52 4.49
C ARG A 119 -4.79 6.80 5.41
N CYS A 120 -5.01 7.56 6.46
CA CYS A 120 -4.00 7.85 7.46
C CYS A 120 -4.10 6.92 8.66
N TYR A 121 -2.95 6.57 9.21
CA TYR A 121 -2.79 5.76 10.40
C TYR A 121 -1.83 6.47 11.36
N ALA A 122 -2.24 6.64 12.60
CA ALA A 122 -1.35 7.07 13.66
C ALA A 122 -0.43 5.89 14.02
N VAL A 123 0.87 6.11 13.94
CA VAL A 123 1.88 5.11 14.27
C VAL A 123 2.78 5.70 15.36
N PRO A 124 3.00 4.98 16.47
CA PRO A 124 3.87 5.47 17.51
C PRO A 124 5.31 5.55 17.01
N ARG A 125 5.93 6.68 17.23
CA ARG A 125 7.35 6.91 16.97
C ARG A 125 8.14 6.63 18.24
N ARG A 126 9.19 5.82 18.15
CA ARG A 126 9.97 5.39 19.31
C ARG A 126 10.72 6.53 20.00
N TYR A 127 11.22 7.49 19.22
CA TYR A 127 11.98 8.61 19.75
C TYR A 127 11.23 9.89 19.49
N ALA A 128 11.04 10.69 20.55
CA ALA A 128 10.65 12.08 20.40
C ALA A 128 11.79 12.88 19.81
N ALA A 129 11.53 14.15 19.49
CA ALA A 129 12.55 15.06 18.95
C ALA A 129 13.77 15.27 19.88
N ALA A 130 13.62 14.97 21.17
CA ALA A 130 14.68 15.02 22.18
C ALA A 130 14.54 13.84 23.15
N PRO A 131 15.03 12.65 22.80
CA PRO A 131 14.98 11.51 23.69
C PRO A 131 15.97 11.70 24.85
N LEU A 132 15.53 11.43 26.08
CA LEU A 132 16.31 11.65 27.29
C LEU A 132 17.46 10.66 27.49
N ALA A 133 17.36 9.47 26.91
CA ALA A 133 18.27 8.36 27.21
C ALA A 133 18.74 7.60 25.95
N GLU A 134 18.90 8.29 24.84
CA GLU A 134 19.28 7.71 23.55
C GLU A 134 20.57 6.90 23.63
N HIS A 135 21.56 7.40 24.37
CA HIS A 135 22.86 6.73 24.56
C HIS A 135 22.79 5.45 25.42
N LEU A 136 21.80 5.33 26.29
CA LEU A 136 21.60 4.16 27.14
C LEU A 136 20.75 3.09 26.47
N ILE A 137 19.74 3.52 25.72
CA ILE A 137 18.76 2.65 25.09
C ILE A 137 19.24 2.17 23.74
N GLY A 138 20.22 2.88 23.15
CA GLY A 138 20.71 2.62 21.81
C GLY A 138 19.75 3.11 20.71
N TYR A 139 20.17 2.95 19.49
CA TYR A 139 19.41 3.35 18.31
C TYR A 139 19.26 2.21 17.32
N LEU A 140 18.34 2.40 16.43
CA LEU A 140 18.03 1.42 15.38
C LEU A 140 18.59 1.92 14.05
N ASP A 141 19.01 0.97 13.21
CA ASP A 141 19.31 1.24 11.81
C ASP A 141 18.02 1.54 11.00
N GLY A 142 18.18 1.96 9.75
CA GLY A 142 17.07 2.21 8.83
C GLY A 142 16.17 1.00 8.55
N GLU A 143 16.62 -0.21 8.90
CA GLU A 143 15.87 -1.46 8.78
C GLU A 143 15.16 -1.87 10.09
N GLY A 144 15.31 -1.05 11.14
CA GLY A 144 14.68 -1.28 12.45
C GLY A 144 15.40 -2.32 13.31
N ARG A 145 16.66 -2.63 13.02
CA ARG A 145 17.52 -3.50 13.84
C ARG A 145 18.31 -2.66 14.82
N GLY A 146 18.71 -3.24 15.95
CA GLY A 146 19.59 -2.56 16.90
C GLY A 146 20.96 -2.30 16.26
N ALA A 147 21.35 -1.03 16.17
CA ALA A 147 22.64 -0.61 15.63
C ALA A 147 23.67 -0.39 16.75
N ALA A 148 23.24 0.06 17.94
CA ALA A 148 24.04 0.20 19.13
C ALA A 148 23.17 0.17 20.40
N GLY A 149 23.75 -0.23 21.51
CA GLY A 149 23.10 -0.32 22.82
C GLY A 149 23.60 -1.49 23.63
#